data_da5fa3d9c262202e194f9ed606880323
#
_entry.id   da5fa3d9c262202e194f9ed606880323
#
_cell.length_a   1.000
_cell.length_b   1.000
_cell.length_c   1.000
_cell.angle_alpha   90.00
_cell.angle_beta   90.00
_cell.angle_gamma   90.00
#
_symmetry.space_group_name_H-M   'P 1'
#
loop_
_entity.id
_entity.type
_entity.pdbx_description
1 polymer ?
#
loop_
_entity_poly.entity_id
_entity_poly.type
_entity_poly.pdbx_seq_one_letter_code
_entity_poly.pdbx_strand_id
1 'polypeptide(L)'
;MGNTPPNTTLNPENAAQTILEFPDNLLMIDLCGEFDSHLTQLEKLLNIQVVRRGNQLVVAGEPESLEWGVGVIQGLYQRLETGRPVDKTVIEAAIRLGQGTDENDVAADQMEMFKGAAIEIKTRKKTIEPRTLAQKKYAQALFKNELVFGIGPAGTGKTYIAVAAAVNLFMSGEVERIVLSRPAVEAGERLGFLPGDMKDKVDPYMQPLYDALNDFLPGKQLAKLIEEKRIEIAPLAFMRGRTLSNAFVVLDEAQNATAMQMKMFLTRLGKGSRMAITGDRSQVDLPRGVTSGLADAERLLKTIPKISFNYFTSKDVVRHPLVAKIIEAYDADGPIG
;
A
#
# COMPACT_ATOMS: atom_id res chain seq x y z
N MET A 1 -32.52 -10.82 -30.81
CA MET A 1 -31.66 -12.01 -30.64
C MET A 1 -30.91 -11.77 -29.31
N GLY A 2 -31.31 -12.52 -28.30
CA GLY A 2 -30.86 -12.32 -26.92
C GLY A 2 -29.46 -12.89 -26.72
N ASN A 3 -28.59 -12.07 -26.13
CA ASN A 3 -27.31 -12.53 -25.60
C ASN A 3 -27.55 -13.13 -24.20
N THR A 4 -27.54 -14.43 -24.13
CA THR A 4 -27.46 -15.18 -22.87
C THR A 4 -26.05 -15.03 -22.31
N PRO A 5 -25.86 -14.69 -21.03
CA PRO A 5 -24.53 -14.66 -20.43
C PRO A 5 -23.94 -16.06 -20.33
N PRO A 6 -22.62 -16.26 -20.36
CA PRO A 6 -22.01 -17.57 -20.28
C PRO A 6 -22.34 -18.23 -18.94
N ASN A 7 -23.05 -19.34 -18.99
CA ASN A 7 -23.31 -20.27 -17.90
C ASN A 7 -21.96 -20.90 -17.50
N THR A 8 -21.35 -20.43 -16.41
CA THR A 8 -20.27 -21.17 -15.74
C THR A 8 -20.94 -22.27 -14.92
N THR A 9 -21.11 -23.44 -15.52
CA THR A 9 -21.63 -24.62 -14.82
C THR A 9 -20.57 -25.11 -13.84
N LEU A 10 -20.82 -24.89 -12.54
CA LEU A 10 -20.14 -25.62 -11.49
C LEU A 10 -20.39 -27.11 -11.69
N ASN A 11 -19.36 -27.93 -11.55
CA ASN A 11 -19.48 -29.36 -11.66
C ASN A 11 -20.31 -29.87 -10.47
N PRO A 12 -21.50 -30.42 -10.63
CA PRO A 12 -22.43 -30.69 -9.53
C PRO A 12 -21.97 -31.78 -8.54
N GLU A 13 -20.92 -32.52 -8.86
CA GLU A 13 -20.41 -33.61 -8.02
C GLU A 13 -19.51 -33.15 -6.84
N ASN A 14 -19.02 -31.90 -6.82
CA ASN A 14 -18.12 -31.41 -5.78
C ASN A 14 -18.57 -30.07 -5.13
N ALA A 15 -19.74 -29.56 -5.45
CA ALA A 15 -20.19 -28.28 -4.89
C ALA A 15 -20.66 -28.42 -3.44
N ALA A 16 -19.87 -27.91 -2.51
CA ALA A 16 -20.29 -27.72 -1.12
C ALA A 16 -21.14 -26.43 -1.01
N GLN A 17 -22.04 -26.38 -0.04
CA GLN A 17 -22.83 -25.19 0.26
C GLN A 17 -22.81 -24.86 1.74
N THR A 18 -22.85 -23.57 2.05
CA THR A 18 -22.92 -23.04 3.43
C THR A 18 -24.01 -21.97 3.49
N ILE A 19 -24.75 -21.93 4.60
CA ILE A 19 -25.76 -20.90 4.85
C ILE A 19 -25.20 -19.95 5.89
N LEU A 20 -25.16 -18.65 5.54
CA LEU A 20 -24.81 -17.57 6.44
C LEU A 20 -26.07 -16.82 6.82
N GLU A 21 -26.25 -16.58 8.12
CA GLU A 21 -27.37 -15.83 8.65
C GLU A 21 -26.89 -14.50 9.25
N PHE A 22 -27.56 -13.40 8.90
CA PHE A 22 -27.20 -12.06 9.32
C PHE A 22 -28.37 -11.42 10.09
N PRO A 23 -28.17 -11.04 11.37
CA PRO A 23 -29.26 -10.60 12.23
C PRO A 23 -29.84 -9.25 11.86
N ASP A 24 -29.04 -8.34 11.26
CA ASP A 24 -29.47 -7.00 10.89
C ASP A 24 -29.77 -6.89 9.38
N ASN A 25 -31.03 -6.71 9.06
CA ASN A 25 -31.51 -6.59 7.67
C ASN A 25 -31.01 -5.32 6.96
N LEU A 26 -30.75 -4.21 7.68
CA LEU A 26 -30.22 -3.00 7.06
C LEU A 26 -28.80 -3.20 6.63
N LEU A 27 -27.96 -3.75 7.50
CA LEU A 27 -26.58 -4.10 7.17
C LEU A 27 -26.52 -5.15 6.06
N MET A 28 -27.49 -6.06 6.03
CA MET A 28 -27.58 -7.05 4.96
C MET A 28 -27.87 -6.42 3.59
N ILE A 29 -28.70 -5.38 3.53
CA ILE A 29 -28.96 -4.62 2.30
C ILE A 29 -27.67 -3.93 1.84
N ASP A 30 -26.95 -3.30 2.74
CA ASP A 30 -25.68 -2.63 2.46
C ASP A 30 -24.60 -3.63 2.02
N LEU A 31 -24.59 -4.84 2.60
CA LEU A 31 -23.70 -5.93 2.19
C LEU A 31 -23.97 -6.36 0.74
N CYS A 32 -25.26 -6.52 0.38
CA CYS A 32 -25.64 -6.94 -0.98
C CYS A 32 -25.39 -5.82 -2.02
N GLY A 33 -25.47 -4.55 -1.60
CA GLY A 33 -25.38 -3.39 -2.47
C GLY A 33 -26.63 -3.19 -3.34
N GLU A 34 -26.65 -2.09 -4.08
CA GLU A 34 -27.76 -1.80 -5.00
C GLU A 34 -27.90 -2.92 -6.05
N PHE A 35 -29.11 -3.46 -6.16
CA PHE A 35 -29.44 -4.56 -7.07
C PHE A 35 -28.53 -5.79 -6.94
N ASP A 36 -28.11 -6.11 -5.71
CA ASP A 36 -27.20 -7.23 -5.40
C ASP A 36 -25.85 -7.15 -6.13
N SER A 37 -25.43 -5.93 -6.49
CA SER A 37 -24.20 -5.69 -7.27
C SER A 37 -22.94 -6.17 -6.58
N HIS A 38 -22.91 -6.14 -5.24
CA HIS A 38 -21.80 -6.65 -4.46
C HIS A 38 -21.74 -8.17 -4.49
N LEU A 39 -22.89 -8.85 -4.42
CA LEU A 39 -22.95 -10.32 -4.53
C LEU A 39 -22.48 -10.78 -5.91
N THR A 40 -22.94 -10.12 -6.98
CA THR A 40 -22.50 -10.43 -8.35
C THR A 40 -20.99 -10.26 -8.53
N GLN A 41 -20.39 -9.25 -7.86
CA GLN A 41 -18.94 -9.05 -7.88
C GLN A 41 -18.21 -10.16 -7.14
N LEU A 42 -18.70 -10.56 -5.96
CA LEU A 42 -18.15 -11.66 -5.17
C LEU A 42 -18.20 -12.99 -5.95
N GLU A 43 -19.34 -13.32 -6.56
CA GLU A 43 -19.51 -14.52 -7.40
C GLU A 43 -18.47 -14.59 -8.50
N LYS A 44 -18.30 -13.48 -9.22
CA LYS A 44 -17.38 -13.39 -10.35
C LYS A 44 -15.90 -13.52 -9.94
N LEU A 45 -15.52 -12.90 -8.83
CA LEU A 45 -14.12 -12.83 -8.40
C LEU A 45 -13.67 -14.05 -7.60
N LEU A 46 -14.61 -14.72 -6.90
CA LEU A 46 -14.33 -15.87 -6.05
C LEU A 46 -14.76 -17.21 -6.68
N ASN A 47 -15.39 -17.17 -7.85
CA ASN A 47 -15.95 -18.34 -8.52
C ASN A 47 -16.90 -19.16 -7.61
N ILE A 48 -17.78 -18.44 -6.91
CA ILE A 48 -18.83 -18.98 -6.03
C ILE A 48 -20.20 -18.58 -6.57
N GLN A 49 -21.25 -19.20 -6.07
CA GLN A 49 -22.64 -18.77 -6.25
C GLN A 49 -23.21 -18.29 -4.92
N VAL A 50 -23.91 -17.15 -4.92
CA VAL A 50 -24.48 -16.56 -3.72
C VAL A 50 -25.96 -16.27 -3.96
N VAL A 51 -26.84 -16.96 -3.23
CA VAL A 51 -28.29 -16.77 -3.33
C VAL A 51 -28.82 -16.16 -2.04
N ARG A 52 -29.44 -14.99 -2.15
CA ARG A 52 -30.08 -14.32 -1.02
C ARG A 52 -31.47 -14.91 -0.74
N ARG A 53 -31.73 -15.23 0.54
CA ARG A 53 -33.03 -15.66 1.04
C ARG A 53 -33.37 -14.91 2.32
N GLY A 54 -34.02 -13.75 2.20
CA GLY A 54 -34.31 -12.89 3.36
C GLY A 54 -33.02 -12.35 4.00
N ASN A 55 -32.77 -12.75 5.25
CA ASN A 55 -31.56 -12.42 6.00
C ASN A 55 -30.47 -13.49 5.93
N GLN A 56 -30.62 -14.45 5.01
CA GLN A 56 -29.67 -15.52 4.79
C GLN A 56 -29.02 -15.42 3.41
N LEU A 57 -27.75 -15.76 3.34
CA LEU A 57 -27.03 -16.02 2.08
C LEU A 57 -26.67 -17.49 2.00
N VAL A 58 -27.12 -18.15 0.95
CA VAL A 58 -26.69 -19.50 0.58
C VAL A 58 -25.50 -19.33 -0.36
N VAL A 59 -24.33 -19.76 0.08
CA VAL A 59 -23.08 -19.69 -0.68
C VAL A 59 -22.72 -21.10 -1.12
N ALA A 60 -22.47 -21.30 -2.42
CA ALA A 60 -22.10 -22.58 -3.00
C ALA A 60 -20.87 -22.45 -3.91
N GLY A 61 -19.99 -23.43 -3.87
CA GLY A 61 -18.77 -23.44 -4.66
C GLY A 61 -17.89 -24.65 -4.39
N GLU A 62 -16.72 -24.68 -5.00
CA GLU A 62 -15.69 -25.65 -4.64
C GLU A 62 -15.21 -25.39 -3.19
N PRO A 63 -14.80 -26.42 -2.44
CA PRO A 63 -14.51 -26.30 -0.99
C PRO A 63 -13.58 -25.13 -0.63
N GLU A 64 -12.50 -24.95 -1.36
CA GLU A 64 -11.54 -23.85 -1.12
C GLU A 64 -12.13 -22.47 -1.43
N SER A 65 -12.81 -22.33 -2.57
CA SER A 65 -13.49 -21.09 -2.96
C SER A 65 -14.64 -20.75 -2.01
N LEU A 66 -15.36 -21.76 -1.52
CA LEU A 66 -16.45 -21.62 -0.58
C LEU A 66 -15.97 -21.12 0.77
N GLU A 67 -14.96 -21.76 1.36
CA GLU A 67 -14.40 -21.36 2.65
C GLU A 67 -13.89 -19.91 2.60
N TRP A 68 -13.19 -19.58 1.54
CA TRP A 68 -12.71 -18.22 1.34
C TRP A 68 -13.84 -17.23 1.12
N GLY A 69 -14.81 -17.53 0.27
CA GLY A 69 -15.99 -16.68 0.04
C GLY A 69 -16.79 -16.41 1.30
N VAL A 70 -16.98 -17.43 2.13
CA VAL A 70 -17.61 -17.30 3.44
C VAL A 70 -16.83 -16.33 4.35
N GLY A 71 -15.51 -16.47 4.42
CA GLY A 71 -14.65 -15.59 5.22
C GLY A 71 -14.71 -14.13 4.75
N VAL A 72 -14.67 -13.90 3.44
CA VAL A 72 -14.79 -12.55 2.85
C VAL A 72 -16.15 -11.94 3.18
N ILE A 73 -17.25 -12.65 2.97
CA ILE A 73 -18.62 -12.17 3.25
C ILE A 73 -18.78 -11.81 4.72
N GLN A 74 -18.33 -12.66 5.64
CA GLN A 74 -18.37 -12.40 7.08
C GLN A 74 -17.53 -11.16 7.47
N GLY A 75 -16.33 -11.02 6.90
CA GLY A 75 -15.47 -9.85 7.15
C GLY A 75 -16.09 -8.54 6.65
N LEU A 76 -16.76 -8.56 5.50
CA LEU A 76 -17.49 -7.40 4.99
C LEU A 76 -18.69 -7.04 5.88
N TYR A 77 -19.42 -8.02 6.41
CA TYR A 77 -20.50 -7.78 7.34
C TYR A 77 -20.01 -7.18 8.66
N GLN A 78 -18.94 -7.73 9.26
CA GLN A 78 -18.32 -7.15 10.46
C GLN A 78 -17.86 -5.70 10.24
N ARG A 79 -17.40 -5.39 9.04
CA ARG A 79 -17.05 -4.00 8.67
C ARG A 79 -18.27 -3.09 8.76
N LEU A 80 -19.44 -3.53 8.27
CA LEU A 80 -20.70 -2.79 8.34
C LEU A 80 -21.18 -2.64 9.80
N GLU A 81 -21.04 -3.67 10.64
CA GLU A 81 -21.35 -3.59 12.07
C GLU A 81 -20.53 -2.50 12.80
N THR A 82 -19.33 -2.21 12.34
CA THR A 82 -18.51 -1.11 12.86
C THR A 82 -18.86 0.26 12.24
N GLY A 83 -19.94 0.37 11.47
CA GLY A 83 -20.40 1.61 10.83
C GLY A 83 -19.58 2.02 9.59
N ARG A 84 -18.84 1.10 8.98
CA ARG A 84 -17.99 1.37 7.81
C ARG A 84 -18.66 0.91 6.53
N PRO A 85 -18.75 1.75 5.48
CA PRO A 85 -19.39 1.37 4.24
C PRO A 85 -18.58 0.29 3.49
N VAL A 86 -19.31 -0.52 2.73
CA VAL A 86 -18.76 -1.46 1.76
C VAL A 86 -19.05 -0.93 0.37
N ASP A 87 -18.01 -0.82 -0.44
CA ASP A 87 -18.10 -0.50 -1.87
C ASP A 87 -17.31 -1.52 -2.70
N LYS A 88 -17.36 -1.39 -4.01
CA LYS A 88 -16.67 -2.30 -4.93
C LYS A 88 -15.16 -2.37 -4.68
N THR A 89 -14.54 -1.28 -4.26
CA THR A 89 -13.10 -1.20 -3.98
C THR A 89 -12.75 -1.96 -2.70
N VAL A 90 -13.62 -1.88 -1.69
CA VAL A 90 -13.49 -2.61 -0.43
C VAL A 90 -13.63 -4.12 -0.67
N ILE A 91 -14.56 -4.55 -1.52
CA ILE A 91 -14.73 -5.96 -1.88
C ILE A 91 -13.48 -6.50 -2.57
N GLU A 92 -12.94 -5.77 -3.56
CA GLU A 92 -11.71 -6.16 -4.24
C GLU A 92 -10.52 -6.25 -3.27
N ALA A 93 -10.43 -5.29 -2.32
CA ALA A 93 -9.40 -5.32 -1.30
C ALA A 93 -9.55 -6.52 -0.36
N ALA A 94 -10.77 -6.84 0.09
CA ALA A 94 -11.04 -7.99 0.94
C ALA A 94 -10.67 -9.32 0.27
N ILE A 95 -10.95 -9.44 -1.04
CA ILE A 95 -10.58 -10.60 -1.82
C ILE A 95 -9.06 -10.70 -1.99
N ARG A 96 -8.37 -9.60 -2.33
CA ARG A 96 -6.91 -9.59 -2.48
C ARG A 96 -6.16 -9.90 -1.18
N LEU A 97 -6.70 -9.49 -0.04
CA LEU A 97 -6.13 -9.79 1.27
C LEU A 97 -6.08 -11.30 1.55
N GLY A 98 -6.98 -12.10 0.96
CA GLY A 98 -7.02 -13.55 1.12
C GLY A 98 -6.17 -14.35 0.11
N GLN A 99 -5.72 -13.75 -1.01
CA GLN A 99 -4.95 -14.45 -2.06
C GLN A 99 -3.42 -14.52 -1.84
N GLY A 100 -2.89 -13.94 -0.78
CA GLY A 100 -1.46 -13.63 -0.63
C GLY A 100 -0.62 -14.61 0.19
N THR A 101 -1.02 -15.85 0.39
CA THR A 101 -0.28 -16.80 1.25
C THR A 101 0.23 -18.00 0.45
N ASP A 102 1.54 -18.29 0.57
CA ASP A 102 2.14 -19.55 0.18
C ASP A 102 1.51 -20.70 0.98
N GLU A 103 1.37 -21.88 0.37
CA GLU A 103 0.54 -23.02 0.82
C GLU A 103 0.79 -23.56 2.25
N ASN A 104 1.80 -23.10 2.97
CA ASN A 104 2.14 -23.59 4.31
C ASN A 104 1.74 -22.68 5.48
N ASP A 105 1.25 -21.45 5.24
CA ASP A 105 0.84 -20.49 6.30
C ASP A 105 -0.67 -20.15 6.29
N VAL A 106 -1.46 -20.82 5.47
CA VAL A 106 -2.77 -20.38 4.97
C VAL A 106 -3.87 -20.34 6.03
N ALA A 107 -3.93 -21.30 6.94
CA ALA A 107 -5.11 -21.44 7.83
C ALA A 107 -5.06 -20.54 9.08
N ALA A 108 -3.90 -20.33 9.67
CA ALA A 108 -3.76 -19.54 10.91
C ALA A 108 -3.73 -18.02 10.63
N ASP A 109 -2.99 -17.59 9.59
CA ASP A 109 -2.85 -16.17 9.21
C ASP A 109 -4.15 -15.59 8.62
N GLN A 110 -4.95 -16.39 7.90
CA GLN A 110 -6.25 -15.97 7.36
C GLN A 110 -7.27 -15.69 8.45
N MET A 111 -7.37 -16.56 9.45
CA MET A 111 -8.28 -16.38 10.58
C MET A 111 -7.87 -15.20 11.49
N GLU A 112 -6.57 -14.94 11.67
CA GLU A 112 -6.07 -13.75 12.36
C GLU A 112 -6.28 -12.47 11.54
N MET A 113 -6.26 -12.53 10.21
CA MET A 113 -6.50 -11.38 9.35
C MET A 113 -7.95 -10.85 9.43
N PHE A 114 -8.92 -11.74 9.56
CA PHE A 114 -10.34 -11.36 9.74
C PHE A 114 -10.68 -11.04 11.19
N LYS A 115 -9.97 -11.64 12.17
CA LYS A 115 -10.16 -11.38 13.61
C LYS A 115 -9.29 -10.25 14.17
N GLY A 116 -8.19 -9.89 13.49
CA GLY A 116 -7.33 -8.79 13.91
C GLY A 116 -7.93 -7.44 13.56
N ALA A 117 -7.90 -6.49 14.52
CA ALA A 117 -8.34 -5.13 14.31
C ALA A 117 -7.75 -4.57 13.00
N ALA A 118 -8.62 -4.04 12.14
CA ALA A 118 -8.19 -3.43 10.89
C ALA A 118 -7.16 -2.35 11.19
N ILE A 119 -5.99 -2.43 10.55
CA ILE A 119 -4.98 -1.40 10.70
C ILE A 119 -5.44 -0.19 9.92
N GLU A 120 -5.76 0.85 10.65
CA GLU A 120 -6.14 2.14 10.11
C GLU A 120 -5.08 3.17 10.43
N ILE A 121 -4.63 3.86 9.40
CA ILE A 121 -3.75 5.02 9.59
C ILE A 121 -4.63 6.26 9.48
N LYS A 122 -4.99 6.82 10.63
CA LYS A 122 -5.84 8.03 10.71
C LYS A 122 -4.99 9.28 10.48
N THR A 123 -5.42 10.11 9.54
CA THR A 123 -4.83 11.43 9.27
C THR A 123 -5.87 12.53 9.47
N ARG A 124 -5.52 13.80 9.24
CA ARG A 124 -6.48 14.90 9.38
C ARG A 124 -7.59 14.91 8.33
N LYS A 125 -7.30 14.44 7.11
CA LYS A 125 -8.25 14.50 6.00
C LYS A 125 -8.93 13.17 5.73
N LYS A 126 -8.22 12.06 5.95
CA LYS A 126 -8.74 10.73 5.64
C LYS A 126 -8.09 9.62 6.49
N THR A 127 -8.75 8.49 6.52
CA THR A 127 -8.23 7.26 7.09
C THR A 127 -7.73 6.37 5.93
N ILE A 128 -6.53 5.85 6.07
CA ILE A 128 -5.92 4.94 5.10
C ILE A 128 -6.04 3.52 5.62
N GLU A 129 -6.64 2.67 4.82
CA GLU A 129 -6.74 1.24 5.08
C GLU A 129 -5.85 0.49 4.07
N PRO A 130 -4.94 -0.37 4.55
CA PRO A 130 -4.17 -1.24 3.67
C PRO A 130 -5.09 -2.15 2.84
N ARG A 131 -4.85 -2.24 1.53
CA ARG A 131 -5.67 -2.97 0.57
C ARG A 131 -5.12 -4.35 0.20
N THR A 132 -3.87 -4.63 0.60
CA THR A 132 -3.21 -5.92 0.39
C THR A 132 -2.51 -6.37 1.66
N LEU A 133 -2.20 -7.67 1.75
CA LEU A 133 -1.48 -8.22 2.89
C LEU A 133 -0.10 -7.57 3.05
N ALA A 134 0.61 -7.37 1.94
CA ALA A 134 1.91 -6.70 1.96
C ALA A 134 1.79 -5.28 2.50
N GLN A 135 0.76 -4.52 2.10
CA GLN A 135 0.48 -3.19 2.65
C GLN A 135 0.17 -3.25 4.15
N LYS A 136 -0.59 -4.26 4.62
CA LYS A 136 -0.92 -4.45 6.04
C LYS A 136 0.35 -4.73 6.85
N LYS A 137 1.17 -5.68 6.42
CA LYS A 137 2.45 -6.02 7.07
C LYS A 137 3.40 -4.80 7.10
N TYR A 138 3.48 -4.06 6.00
CA TYR A 138 4.28 -2.84 5.92
C TYR A 138 3.78 -1.74 6.86
N ALA A 139 2.48 -1.47 6.89
CA ALA A 139 1.89 -0.52 7.83
C ALA A 139 2.20 -0.90 9.29
N GLN A 140 2.05 -2.17 9.66
CA GLN A 140 2.44 -2.66 10.99
C GLN A 140 3.90 -2.42 11.31
N ALA A 141 4.77 -2.71 10.34
CA ALA A 141 6.21 -2.54 10.50
C ALA A 141 6.59 -1.08 10.77
N LEU A 142 5.96 -0.11 10.08
CA LEU A 142 6.20 1.33 10.26
C LEU A 142 5.91 1.83 11.68
N PHE A 143 4.94 1.21 12.37
CA PHE A 143 4.61 1.54 13.76
C PHE A 143 5.47 0.78 14.77
N LYS A 144 6.01 -0.38 14.43
CA LYS A 144 6.75 -1.26 15.36
C LYS A 144 8.26 -1.06 15.33
N ASN A 145 8.83 -0.75 14.16
CA ASN A 145 10.28 -0.75 13.95
C ASN A 145 10.84 0.66 13.78
N GLU A 146 12.12 0.82 14.10
CA GLU A 146 12.83 2.09 13.95
C GLU A 146 13.27 2.35 12.51
N LEU A 147 13.59 1.28 11.75
CA LEU A 147 13.97 1.34 10.34
C LEU A 147 13.19 0.31 9.54
N VAL A 148 12.49 0.77 8.52
CA VAL A 148 11.61 -0.05 7.69
C VAL A 148 11.91 0.17 6.21
N PHE A 149 12.09 -0.92 5.48
CA PHE A 149 12.23 -0.91 4.03
C PHE A 149 10.92 -1.39 3.39
N GLY A 150 10.44 -0.65 2.41
CA GLY A 150 9.33 -1.02 1.52
C GLY A 150 9.85 -1.14 0.09
N ILE A 151 9.99 -2.37 -0.41
CA ILE A 151 10.67 -2.68 -1.69
C ILE A 151 9.68 -3.36 -2.64
N GLY A 152 9.58 -2.87 -3.87
CA GLY A 152 8.75 -3.49 -4.91
C GLY A 152 8.24 -2.50 -5.95
N PRO A 153 7.37 -2.94 -6.88
CA PRO A 153 6.96 -2.18 -8.05
C PRO A 153 6.28 -0.85 -7.72
N ALA A 154 6.34 0.10 -8.65
CA ALA A 154 5.60 1.35 -8.56
C ALA A 154 4.08 1.09 -8.48
N GLY A 155 3.34 1.98 -7.80
CA GLY A 155 1.89 1.85 -7.64
C GLY A 155 1.41 0.88 -6.55
N THR A 156 2.31 0.31 -5.75
CA THR A 156 1.96 -0.54 -4.60
C THR A 156 1.68 0.24 -3.31
N GLY A 157 1.76 1.57 -3.34
CA GLY A 157 1.42 2.45 -2.22
C GLY A 157 2.52 2.62 -1.15
N LYS A 158 3.75 2.16 -1.38
CA LYS A 158 4.87 2.22 -0.41
C LYS A 158 5.05 3.61 0.20
N THR A 159 5.33 4.59 -0.65
CA THR A 159 5.57 5.98 -0.24
C THR A 159 4.34 6.60 0.40
N TYR A 160 3.17 6.35 -0.18
CA TYR A 160 1.91 6.85 0.31
C TYR A 160 1.59 6.38 1.75
N ILE A 161 1.77 5.08 2.02
CA ILE A 161 1.57 4.49 3.35
C ILE A 161 2.64 5.00 4.35
N ALA A 162 3.91 5.15 3.91
CA ALA A 162 4.96 5.71 4.76
C ALA A 162 4.67 7.16 5.18
N VAL A 163 4.22 8.01 4.23
CA VAL A 163 3.84 9.41 4.53
C VAL A 163 2.59 9.46 5.41
N ALA A 164 1.60 8.58 5.19
CA ALA A 164 0.43 8.49 6.07
C ALA A 164 0.82 8.13 7.51
N ALA A 165 1.71 7.15 7.70
CA ALA A 165 2.24 6.77 9.01
C ALA A 165 3.03 7.92 9.66
N ALA A 166 3.85 8.63 8.87
CA ALA A 166 4.58 9.82 9.35
C ALA A 166 3.63 10.90 9.87
N VAL A 167 2.57 11.20 9.10
CA VAL A 167 1.56 12.19 9.52
C VAL A 167 0.79 11.72 10.76
N ASN A 168 0.43 10.45 10.85
CA ASN A 168 -0.25 9.88 12.02
C ASN A 168 0.60 10.04 13.29
N LEU A 169 1.86 9.58 13.26
CA LEU A 169 2.78 9.64 14.39
C LEU A 169 3.17 11.09 14.77
N PHE A 170 3.22 11.97 13.79
CA PHE A 170 3.41 13.40 14.04
C PHE A 170 2.20 14.02 14.75
N MET A 171 0.99 13.64 14.34
CA MET A 171 -0.24 14.16 14.94
C MET A 171 -0.51 13.59 16.33
N SER A 172 -0.10 12.35 16.61
CA SER A 172 -0.16 11.75 17.96
C SER A 172 0.93 12.29 18.90
N GLY A 173 1.91 13.05 18.38
CA GLY A 173 3.01 13.58 19.16
C GLY A 173 4.14 12.59 19.44
N GLU A 174 4.13 11.41 18.79
CA GLU A 174 5.21 10.43 18.91
C GLU A 174 6.50 10.90 18.23
N VAL A 175 6.39 11.77 17.24
CA VAL A 175 7.51 12.48 16.61
C VAL A 175 7.19 13.98 16.52
N GLU A 176 8.24 14.79 16.57
CA GLU A 176 8.12 16.28 16.57
C GLU A 176 8.14 16.86 15.16
N ARG A 177 8.67 16.10 14.18
CA ARG A 177 8.82 16.55 12.79
C ARG A 177 8.79 15.41 11.80
N ILE A 178 8.49 15.77 10.55
CA ILE A 178 8.54 14.88 9.38
C ILE A 178 9.64 15.39 8.45
N VAL A 179 10.50 14.49 7.99
CA VAL A 179 11.53 14.79 6.98
C VAL A 179 11.33 13.85 5.79
N LEU A 180 11.00 14.41 4.65
CA LEU A 180 10.83 13.66 3.41
C LEU A 180 12.00 13.96 2.48
N SER A 181 12.59 12.93 1.93
CA SER A 181 13.77 13.05 1.08
C SER A 181 13.68 12.14 -0.13
N ARG A 182 14.36 12.54 -1.20
CA ARG A 182 14.48 11.76 -2.43
C ARG A 182 15.87 11.99 -3.03
N PRO A 183 16.53 10.97 -3.61
CA PRO A 183 17.70 11.21 -4.43
C PRO A 183 17.33 12.12 -5.61
N ALA A 184 18.06 13.21 -5.78
CA ALA A 184 17.97 13.97 -7.01
C ALA A 184 18.79 13.21 -8.07
N VAL A 185 18.10 12.53 -8.98
CA VAL A 185 18.75 11.83 -10.11
C VAL A 185 18.60 12.74 -11.31
N GLU A 186 19.70 13.02 -11.95
CA GLU A 186 19.70 13.64 -13.26
C GLU A 186 19.27 12.57 -14.28
N ALA A 187 17.98 12.50 -14.61
CA ALA A 187 17.48 11.68 -15.72
C ALA A 187 17.97 12.26 -17.06
N GLY A 188 19.28 12.03 -17.39
CA GLY A 188 19.87 12.49 -18.65
C GLY A 188 20.08 14.00 -18.80
N GLU A 189 19.44 14.83 -18.01
CA GLU A 189 19.61 16.28 -18.01
C GLU A 189 20.42 16.70 -16.78
N ARG A 190 21.59 17.30 -17.02
CA ARG A 190 22.40 17.88 -15.94
C ARG A 190 21.64 19.01 -15.28
N LEU A 191 21.37 18.92 -13.97
CA LEU A 191 20.73 19.98 -13.15
C LEU A 191 21.31 21.38 -13.40
N GLY A 192 22.50 21.47 -14.00
CA GLY A 192 23.15 22.71 -14.37
C GLY A 192 22.47 23.53 -15.49
N PHE A 193 21.58 22.95 -16.28
CA PHE A 193 20.93 23.65 -17.42
C PHE A 193 19.58 24.27 -17.09
N LEU A 194 18.96 23.98 -15.96
CA LEU A 194 17.69 24.60 -15.58
C LEU A 194 17.96 25.98 -14.96
N PRO A 195 17.22 27.05 -15.35
CA PRO A 195 17.31 28.36 -14.72
C PRO A 195 16.72 28.32 -13.30
N GLY A 196 17.23 29.09 -12.37
CA GLY A 196 16.76 29.20 -11.00
C GLY A 196 17.74 28.67 -9.94
N ASP A 197 17.39 28.89 -8.68
CA ASP A 197 18.14 28.38 -7.55
C ASP A 197 18.09 26.84 -7.45
N MET A 198 19.06 26.24 -6.74
CA MET A 198 19.13 24.79 -6.59
C MET A 198 17.83 24.20 -6.01
N LYS A 199 17.11 24.96 -5.20
CA LYS A 199 15.81 24.59 -4.64
C LYS A 199 14.73 24.52 -5.74
N ASP A 200 14.67 25.53 -6.59
CA ASP A 200 13.68 25.59 -7.70
C ASP A 200 13.87 24.47 -8.71
N LYS A 201 15.12 24.03 -8.92
CA LYS A 201 15.47 22.94 -9.84
C LYS A 201 15.08 21.55 -9.30
N VAL A 202 15.05 21.39 -8.00
CA VAL A 202 14.77 20.11 -7.34
C VAL A 202 13.28 19.95 -6.97
N ASP A 203 12.56 21.05 -6.83
CA ASP A 203 11.14 21.08 -6.42
C ASP A 203 10.23 20.18 -7.31
N PRO A 204 10.36 20.11 -8.64
CA PRO A 204 9.56 19.20 -9.45
C PRO A 204 9.69 17.72 -9.08
N TYR A 205 10.89 17.28 -8.69
CA TYR A 205 11.15 15.91 -8.28
C TYR A 205 10.55 15.59 -6.91
N MET A 206 10.25 16.60 -6.10
CA MET A 206 9.64 16.45 -4.78
C MET A 206 8.11 16.52 -4.82
N GLN A 207 7.51 16.88 -5.97
CA GLN A 207 6.07 17.05 -6.11
C GLN A 207 5.25 15.84 -5.62
N PRO A 208 5.62 14.57 -5.87
CA PRO A 208 4.87 13.42 -5.35
C PRO A 208 4.81 13.36 -3.81
N LEU A 209 5.82 13.89 -3.13
CA LEU A 209 5.83 13.95 -1.66
C LEU A 209 4.93 15.08 -1.15
N TYR A 210 4.89 16.23 -1.85
CA TYR A 210 3.93 17.30 -1.56
C TYR A 210 2.49 16.83 -1.78
N ASP A 211 2.23 16.11 -2.87
CA ASP A 211 0.91 15.58 -3.20
C ASP A 211 0.43 14.60 -2.11
N ALA A 212 1.29 13.69 -1.66
CA ALA A 212 0.98 12.79 -0.58
C ALA A 212 0.66 13.53 0.73
N LEU A 213 1.43 14.55 1.10
CA LEU A 213 1.15 15.36 2.29
C LEU A 213 -0.15 16.15 2.17
N ASN A 214 -0.44 16.73 1.00
CA ASN A 214 -1.68 17.45 0.73
C ASN A 214 -2.91 16.55 0.82
N ASP A 215 -2.75 15.27 0.55
CA ASP A 215 -3.80 14.27 0.72
C ASP A 215 -4.15 14.02 2.20
N PHE A 216 -3.21 14.21 3.11
CA PHE A 216 -3.35 13.89 4.53
C PHE A 216 -3.55 15.09 5.43
N LEU A 217 -3.07 16.26 5.02
CA LEU A 217 -3.13 17.50 5.79
C LEU A 217 -3.88 18.60 5.01
N PRO A 218 -4.67 19.45 5.68
CA PRO A 218 -5.22 20.65 5.07
C PRO A 218 -4.11 21.58 4.58
N GLY A 219 -4.22 22.12 3.35
CA GLY A 219 -3.16 22.90 2.70
C GLY A 219 -2.65 24.09 3.55
N LYS A 220 -3.53 24.83 4.23
CA LYS A 220 -3.13 25.91 5.13
C LYS A 220 -2.29 25.41 6.31
N GLN A 221 -2.63 24.24 6.87
CA GLN A 221 -1.88 23.64 7.96
C GLN A 221 -0.52 23.14 7.46
N LEU A 222 -0.48 22.50 6.30
CA LEU A 222 0.76 22.01 5.68
C LEU A 222 1.73 23.19 5.43
N ALA A 223 1.25 24.27 4.83
CA ALA A 223 2.08 25.46 4.57
C ALA A 223 2.72 26.02 5.87
N LYS A 224 1.91 26.13 6.94
CA LYS A 224 2.38 26.57 8.26
C LYS A 224 3.44 25.63 8.84
N LEU A 225 3.22 24.30 8.77
CA LEU A 225 4.17 23.31 9.29
C LEU A 225 5.49 23.28 8.52
N ILE A 226 5.47 23.59 7.23
CA ILE A 226 6.69 23.75 6.41
C ILE A 226 7.42 25.04 6.82
N GLU A 227 6.72 26.15 6.98
CA GLU A 227 7.32 27.42 7.45
C GLU A 227 7.96 27.28 8.83
N GLU A 228 7.30 26.58 9.75
CA GLU A 228 7.80 26.24 11.09
C GLU A 228 8.93 25.20 11.08
N LYS A 229 9.29 24.65 9.91
CA LYS A 229 10.27 23.56 9.73
C LYS A 229 9.93 22.28 10.52
N ARG A 230 8.66 22.09 10.82
CA ARG A 230 8.14 20.84 11.40
C ARG A 230 7.90 19.78 10.33
N ILE A 231 7.67 20.19 9.10
CA ILE A 231 7.70 19.33 7.90
C ILE A 231 8.77 19.89 6.98
N GLU A 232 9.68 19.03 6.58
CA GLU A 232 10.79 19.37 5.70
C GLU A 232 10.78 18.42 4.50
N ILE A 233 10.88 18.97 3.29
CA ILE A 233 11.04 18.20 2.06
C ILE A 233 12.34 18.69 1.41
N ALA A 234 13.31 17.79 1.27
CA ALA A 234 14.63 18.17 0.81
C ALA A 234 15.36 17.01 0.11
N PRO A 235 16.22 17.33 -0.87
CA PRO A 235 17.07 16.33 -1.52
C PRO A 235 17.94 15.56 -0.53
N LEU A 236 18.24 14.31 -0.87
CA LEU A 236 19.10 13.43 -0.08
C LEU A 236 20.46 14.08 0.30
N ALA A 237 21.03 14.86 -0.60
CA ALA A 237 22.31 15.53 -0.37
C ALA A 237 22.29 16.50 0.84
N PHE A 238 21.12 17.09 1.15
CA PHE A 238 20.96 18.04 2.26
C PHE A 238 20.87 17.35 3.62
N MET A 239 20.85 16.03 3.66
CA MET A 239 20.88 15.25 4.91
C MET A 239 22.29 15.05 5.46
N ARG A 240 23.31 15.37 4.66
CA ARG A 240 24.72 15.19 5.07
C ARG A 240 25.07 16.02 6.30
N GLY A 241 25.76 15.41 7.28
CA GLY A 241 26.21 16.09 8.50
C GLY A 241 25.12 16.35 9.55
N ARG A 242 23.90 15.91 9.31
CA ARG A 242 22.76 16.10 10.24
C ARG A 242 22.56 14.88 11.13
N THR A 243 21.92 15.07 12.26
CA THR A 243 21.32 14.03 13.10
C THR A 243 19.83 14.31 13.18
N LEU A 244 19.00 13.38 12.74
CA LEU A 244 17.56 13.53 12.68
C LEU A 244 16.96 12.86 13.93
N SER A 245 16.75 13.64 14.98
CA SER A 245 16.16 13.18 16.26
C SER A 245 14.69 13.56 16.35
N ASN A 246 13.89 12.75 17.06
CA ASN A 246 12.45 12.92 17.27
C ASN A 246 11.69 13.14 15.95
N ALA A 247 12.10 12.44 14.88
CA ALA A 247 11.59 12.64 13.53
C ALA A 247 11.08 11.35 12.90
N PHE A 248 10.05 11.44 12.07
CA PHE A 248 9.77 10.42 11.09
C PHE A 248 10.40 10.82 9.76
N VAL A 249 11.29 9.98 9.25
CA VAL A 249 12.11 10.28 8.08
C VAL A 249 11.74 9.32 6.96
N VAL A 250 11.49 9.83 5.76
CA VAL A 250 11.20 9.01 4.57
C VAL A 250 12.25 9.29 3.50
N LEU A 251 12.87 8.24 2.98
CA LEU A 251 13.63 8.29 1.74
C LEU A 251 12.86 7.56 0.66
N ASP A 252 12.36 8.30 -0.30
CA ASP A 252 11.65 7.77 -1.47
C ASP A 252 12.60 7.58 -2.65
N GLU A 253 12.25 6.68 -3.60
CA GLU A 253 13.05 6.30 -4.78
C GLU A 253 14.49 5.92 -4.41
N ALA A 254 14.63 5.21 -3.31
CA ALA A 254 15.92 4.89 -2.69
C ALA A 254 16.83 4.00 -3.57
N GLN A 255 16.29 3.32 -4.60
CA GLN A 255 17.08 2.59 -5.58
C GLN A 255 18.04 3.51 -6.35
N ASN A 256 17.72 4.80 -6.43
CA ASN A 256 18.52 5.81 -7.10
C ASN A 256 19.56 6.49 -6.20
N ALA A 257 19.72 6.03 -4.96
CA ALA A 257 20.84 6.39 -4.11
C ALA A 257 22.01 5.42 -4.33
N THR A 258 23.23 5.95 -4.39
CA THR A 258 24.44 5.11 -4.36
C THR A 258 24.64 4.46 -2.99
N ALA A 259 25.48 3.42 -2.87
CA ALA A 259 25.80 2.78 -1.59
C ALA A 259 26.35 3.77 -0.56
N MET A 260 27.18 4.73 -1.00
CA MET A 260 27.72 5.78 -0.13
C MET A 260 26.61 6.73 0.37
N GLN A 261 25.71 7.14 -0.50
CA GLN A 261 24.58 8.01 -0.14
C GLN A 261 23.60 7.30 0.80
N MET A 262 23.30 6.03 0.55
CA MET A 262 22.45 5.23 1.42
C MET A 262 23.07 5.10 2.82
N LYS A 263 24.35 4.71 2.92
CA LYS A 263 25.05 4.63 4.19
C LYS A 263 25.05 5.99 4.93
N MET A 264 25.34 7.07 4.20
CA MET A 264 25.30 8.44 4.74
C MET A 264 23.93 8.74 5.31
N PHE A 265 22.84 8.42 4.61
CA PHE A 265 21.47 8.72 5.03
C PHE A 265 21.03 7.87 6.24
N LEU A 266 21.22 6.56 6.18
CA LEU A 266 20.84 5.65 7.27
C LEU A 266 21.51 6.01 8.60
N THR A 267 22.74 6.50 8.53
CA THR A 267 23.49 6.97 9.73
C THR A 267 23.00 8.34 10.24
N ARG A 268 21.97 8.96 9.66
CA ARG A 268 21.30 10.16 10.18
C ARG A 268 20.24 9.85 11.23
N LEU A 269 19.84 8.58 11.36
CA LEU A 269 18.83 8.15 12.35
C LEU A 269 19.27 8.57 13.76
N GLY A 270 18.51 9.47 14.37
CA GLY A 270 18.75 9.98 15.72
C GLY A 270 17.80 9.38 16.75
N LYS A 271 18.01 9.70 18.00
CA LYS A 271 17.18 9.22 19.11
C LYS A 271 15.71 9.63 18.92
N GLY A 272 14.79 8.70 19.21
CA GLY A 272 13.36 8.96 19.13
C GLY A 272 12.82 9.07 17.70
N SER A 273 13.61 8.64 16.69
CA SER A 273 13.22 8.74 15.31
C SER A 273 12.89 7.38 14.70
N ARG A 274 12.08 7.43 13.64
CA ARG A 274 11.77 6.30 12.76
C ARG A 274 12.14 6.67 11.33
N MET A 275 12.53 5.67 10.56
CA MET A 275 12.95 5.87 9.18
C MET A 275 12.30 4.84 8.25
N ALA A 276 11.68 5.32 7.20
CA ALA A 276 11.11 4.49 6.13
C ALA A 276 11.90 4.70 4.84
N ILE A 277 12.33 3.62 4.21
CA ILE A 277 13.04 3.60 2.93
C ILE A 277 12.16 2.94 1.91
N THR A 278 11.77 3.65 0.86
CA THR A 278 10.91 3.13 -0.21
C THR A 278 11.65 3.10 -1.54
N GLY A 279 11.44 2.06 -2.32
CA GLY A 279 12.08 1.97 -3.64
C GLY A 279 11.65 0.77 -4.47
N ASP A 280 12.07 0.80 -5.74
CA ASP A 280 11.82 -0.23 -6.73
C ASP A 280 13.15 -0.69 -7.35
N ARG A 281 13.53 -1.95 -7.15
CA ARG A 281 14.79 -2.47 -7.69
C ARG A 281 14.84 -2.55 -9.22
N SER A 282 13.68 -2.56 -9.86
CA SER A 282 13.58 -2.64 -11.32
C SER A 282 13.77 -1.27 -12.00
N GLN A 283 13.60 -0.16 -11.24
CA GLN A 283 13.65 1.21 -11.76
C GLN A 283 14.91 1.95 -11.28
N VAL A 284 16.08 1.40 -11.61
CA VAL A 284 17.37 2.00 -11.23
C VAL A 284 17.87 2.91 -12.35
N ASP A 285 17.90 4.23 -12.08
CA ASP A 285 18.35 5.27 -13.01
C ASP A 285 19.82 5.69 -12.77
N LEU A 286 20.57 4.91 -11.99
CA LEU A 286 21.98 5.17 -11.73
C LEU A 286 22.83 4.89 -12.98
N PRO A 287 23.97 5.59 -13.15
CA PRO A 287 24.90 5.33 -14.23
C PRO A 287 25.35 3.86 -14.25
N ARG A 288 25.65 3.35 -15.44
CA ARG A 288 26.15 1.96 -15.62
C ARG A 288 27.38 1.69 -14.73
N GLY A 289 27.35 0.59 -14.01
CA GLY A 289 28.43 0.16 -13.10
C GLY A 289 28.32 0.75 -11.68
N VAL A 290 27.34 1.62 -11.40
CA VAL A 290 27.10 2.12 -10.04
C VAL A 290 26.07 1.22 -9.35
N THR A 291 26.45 0.65 -8.21
CA THR A 291 25.57 -0.22 -7.41
C THR A 291 24.54 0.60 -6.66
N SER A 292 23.27 0.19 -6.76
CA SER A 292 22.18 0.76 -5.98
C SER A 292 22.40 0.54 -4.48
N GLY A 293 22.32 1.63 -3.72
CA GLY A 293 22.43 1.60 -2.27
C GLY A 293 21.28 0.85 -1.60
N LEU A 294 20.11 0.77 -2.23
CA LEU A 294 18.99 -0.02 -1.74
C LEU A 294 19.33 -1.52 -1.73
N ALA A 295 19.90 -2.04 -2.83
CA ALA A 295 20.29 -3.43 -2.93
C ALA A 295 21.43 -3.78 -1.95
N ASP A 296 22.39 -2.87 -1.77
CA ASP A 296 23.49 -3.05 -0.82
C ASP A 296 23.01 -3.02 0.63
N ALA A 297 22.12 -2.07 0.98
CA ALA A 297 21.53 -2.00 2.31
C ALA A 297 20.73 -3.27 2.65
N GLU A 298 19.95 -3.79 1.72
CA GLU A 298 19.22 -5.04 1.94
C GLU A 298 20.15 -6.21 2.22
N ARG A 299 21.20 -6.37 1.42
CA ARG A 299 22.21 -7.44 1.61
C ARG A 299 22.89 -7.36 2.99
N LEU A 300 23.19 -6.15 3.46
CA LEU A 300 23.96 -5.93 4.69
C LEU A 300 23.10 -5.91 5.96
N LEU A 301 21.87 -5.41 5.88
CA LEU A 301 21.08 -5.05 7.06
C LEU A 301 19.95 -6.04 7.37
N LYS A 302 19.68 -7.00 6.48
CA LYS A 302 18.51 -7.91 6.61
C LYS A 302 18.51 -8.73 7.91
N THR A 303 19.66 -8.98 8.50
CA THR A 303 19.82 -9.77 9.74
C THR A 303 19.84 -8.94 11.02
N ILE A 304 19.78 -7.60 10.91
CA ILE A 304 19.87 -6.72 12.07
C ILE A 304 18.47 -6.62 12.72
N PRO A 305 18.34 -6.93 14.03
CA PRO A 305 17.08 -6.74 14.75
C PRO A 305 16.56 -5.31 14.67
N LYS A 306 15.23 -5.14 14.68
CA LYS A 306 14.52 -3.84 14.55
C LYS A 306 14.61 -3.18 13.16
N ILE A 307 15.24 -3.81 12.18
CA ILE A 307 15.15 -3.43 10.78
C ILE A 307 14.19 -4.38 10.10
N SER A 308 13.13 -3.83 9.49
CA SER A 308 12.10 -4.62 8.80
C SER A 308 12.19 -4.41 7.30
N PHE A 309 12.21 -5.52 6.56
CA PHE A 309 12.15 -5.51 5.10
C PHE A 309 10.80 -6.05 4.64
N ASN A 310 10.05 -5.25 3.91
CA ASN A 310 8.72 -5.56 3.40
C ASN A 310 8.75 -5.54 1.88
N TYR A 311 8.31 -6.63 1.27
CA TYR A 311 8.36 -6.81 -0.17
C TYR A 311 6.95 -6.72 -0.76
N PHE A 312 6.85 -5.99 -1.87
CA PHE A 312 5.65 -5.85 -2.67
C PHE A 312 5.86 -6.51 -4.02
N THR A 313 4.80 -7.05 -4.57
CA THR A 313 4.77 -7.70 -5.87
C THR A 313 3.83 -6.98 -6.83
N SER A 314 3.76 -7.42 -8.08
CA SER A 314 2.78 -6.92 -9.04
C SER A 314 1.32 -7.10 -8.59
N LYS A 315 1.05 -8.11 -7.75
CA LYS A 315 -0.28 -8.34 -7.16
C LYS A 315 -0.71 -7.23 -6.19
N ASP A 316 0.24 -6.50 -5.61
CA ASP A 316 -0.01 -5.41 -4.68
C ASP A 316 -0.24 -4.06 -5.38
N VAL A 317 -0.14 -4.01 -6.69
CA VAL A 317 -0.35 -2.78 -7.47
C VAL A 317 -1.82 -2.37 -7.41
N VAL A 318 -2.06 -1.18 -6.86
CA VAL A 318 -3.39 -0.56 -6.76
C VAL A 318 -3.45 0.58 -7.78
N ARG A 319 -3.88 0.26 -8.99
CA ARG A 319 -4.00 1.21 -10.10
C ARG A 319 -5.39 1.15 -10.73
N HIS A 320 -5.72 2.18 -11.48
CA HIS A 320 -6.94 2.17 -12.30
C HIS A 320 -6.87 0.98 -13.28
N PRO A 321 -7.98 0.21 -13.48
CA PRO A 321 -7.99 -0.97 -14.36
C PRO A 321 -7.47 -0.69 -15.78
N LEU A 322 -7.73 0.50 -16.31
CA LEU A 322 -7.22 0.91 -17.62
C LEU A 322 -5.68 1.02 -17.64
N VAL A 323 -5.07 1.49 -16.54
CA VAL A 323 -3.60 1.61 -16.45
C VAL A 323 -2.94 0.23 -16.47
N ALA A 324 -3.53 -0.77 -15.81
CA ALA A 324 -3.06 -2.15 -15.89
C ALA A 324 -3.05 -2.66 -17.34
N LYS A 325 -4.16 -2.45 -18.07
CA LYS A 325 -4.26 -2.85 -19.49
C LYS A 325 -3.27 -2.09 -20.40
N ILE A 326 -2.99 -0.82 -20.11
CA ILE A 326 -1.98 -0.05 -20.86
C ILE A 326 -0.60 -0.67 -20.66
N ILE A 327 -0.23 -1.00 -19.43
CA ILE A 327 1.06 -1.62 -19.11
C ILE A 327 1.18 -2.98 -19.82
N GLU A 328 0.16 -3.84 -19.69
CA GLU A 328 0.12 -5.13 -20.37
C GLU A 328 0.30 -5.00 -21.89
N ALA A 329 -0.31 -4.00 -22.52
CA ALA A 329 -0.18 -3.75 -23.95
C ALA A 329 1.25 -3.33 -24.35
N TYR A 330 1.91 -2.48 -23.55
CA TYR A 330 3.30 -2.07 -23.80
C TYR A 330 4.29 -3.21 -23.52
N ASP A 331 4.07 -4.00 -22.47
CA ASP A 331 4.92 -5.16 -22.15
C ASP A 331 4.81 -6.25 -23.22
N ALA A 332 3.64 -6.41 -23.87
CA ALA A 332 3.42 -7.35 -24.96
C ALA A 332 4.11 -6.96 -26.27
N ASP A 333 4.37 -5.66 -26.48
CA ASP A 333 5.02 -5.13 -27.71
C ASP A 333 6.56 -5.20 -27.63
N GLY A 334 7.10 -5.58 -26.47
CA GLY A 334 8.55 -5.70 -26.21
C GLY A 334 9.26 -4.36 -26.00
N PRO A 335 10.52 -4.38 -25.58
CA PRO A 335 11.27 -3.15 -25.35
C PRO A 335 11.43 -2.40 -26.67
N ILE A 336 10.95 -1.16 -26.70
CA ILE A 336 11.23 -0.20 -27.78
C ILE A 336 12.75 -0.03 -27.82
N GLY A 337 13.36 -0.52 -28.92
CA GLY A 337 14.80 -0.60 -29.13
C GLY A 337 15.54 0.74 -29.16
#